data_bff1fe05c2e46d7b392ba4ad5bab8c0f
#
_entry.id   bff1fe05c2e46d7b392ba4ad5bab8c0f
#
_cell.length_a   1.000
_cell.length_b   1.000
_cell.length_c   1.000
_cell.angle_alpha   90.00
_cell.angle_beta   90.00
_cell.angle_gamma   90.00
#
_symmetry.space_group_name_H-M   'P 1'
#
loop_
_entity.id
_entity.type
_entity.pdbx_description
1 polymer ?
#
loop_
_entity_poly.entity_id
_entity_poly.type
_entity_poly.pdbx_seq_one_letter_code
_entity_poly.pdbx_strand_id
1 'polypeptide(L)'
;MTGNHKFRWLLCAALLLLAGAARAASVLFIATGNVPQGKFHQLAEIARPHGLTVEVRYLNSLPADVDAGLWRGRDAVFFDSYQQDEVRDRLVRALPGLAAPNAWLYDQRPAWGGGLPEAVARRLIDYYASGGRQNYEGFFATLAAQLAGGNAMAAAPEPVVFPKTGVYHPRLPGLVTADVHTYLRRQGVDPAAPGRKPIVAISLHQQYIGSMQTAFIDDMIARVEAGGAAALPFYTPMMGGGGFAKVLQPGGPGQPVLADVLINT
;
A
#
# COMPACT_ATOMS: atom_id res chain seq x y z
N MET A 1 -55.93 -24.59 15.49
CA MET A 1 -54.47 -24.53 15.63
C MET A 1 -53.87 -23.62 14.54
N THR A 2 -54.08 -22.30 14.63
CA THR A 2 -53.67 -21.33 13.56
C THR A 2 -52.95 -20.07 14.10
N GLY A 3 -52.39 -20.17 15.33
CA GLY A 3 -51.79 -18.98 16.01
C GLY A 3 -50.29 -18.77 15.81
N ASN A 4 -49.52 -19.78 15.34
CA ASN A 4 -48.02 -19.74 15.46
C ASN A 4 -47.28 -19.19 14.23
N HIS A 5 -47.95 -19.03 13.08
CA HIS A 5 -47.24 -18.54 11.89
C HIS A 5 -47.04 -17.02 11.89
N LYS A 6 -47.99 -16.24 12.39
CA LYS A 6 -47.88 -14.77 12.45
C LYS A 6 -46.80 -14.30 13.41
N PHE A 7 -46.59 -15.03 14.53
CA PHE A 7 -45.57 -14.70 15.52
C PHE A 7 -44.14 -14.97 15.01
N ARG A 8 -43.99 -16.03 14.22
CA ARG A 8 -42.68 -16.33 13.58
C ARG A 8 -42.27 -15.31 12.52
N TRP A 9 -43.23 -14.79 11.74
CA TRP A 9 -42.96 -13.73 10.75
C TRP A 9 -42.65 -12.39 11.40
N LEU A 10 -43.25 -12.06 12.51
CA LEU A 10 -42.94 -10.85 13.29
C LEU A 10 -41.55 -10.91 13.94
N LEU A 11 -41.15 -12.10 14.43
CA LEU A 11 -39.78 -12.28 14.98
C LEU A 11 -38.69 -12.19 13.88
N CYS A 12 -38.92 -12.78 12.73
CA CYS A 12 -37.98 -12.66 11.59
C CYS A 12 -37.92 -11.23 11.04
N ALA A 13 -39.03 -10.51 10.97
CA ALA A 13 -39.07 -9.10 10.56
C ALA A 13 -38.39 -8.19 11.59
N ALA A 14 -38.54 -8.47 12.90
CA ALA A 14 -37.84 -7.74 13.96
C ALA A 14 -36.33 -8.02 13.98
N LEU A 15 -35.91 -9.24 13.68
CA LEU A 15 -34.48 -9.60 13.52
C LEU A 15 -33.88 -8.97 12.27
N LEU A 16 -34.63 -8.79 11.20
CA LEU A 16 -34.18 -8.08 9.99
C LEU A 16 -34.14 -6.54 10.17
N LEU A 17 -34.97 -5.99 11.04
CA LEU A 17 -34.96 -4.56 11.39
C LEU A 17 -33.88 -4.21 12.44
N LEU A 18 -33.40 -5.19 13.21
CA LEU A 18 -32.27 -5.06 14.14
C LEU A 18 -30.89 -5.23 13.46
N ALA A 19 -30.84 -5.65 12.19
CA ALA A 19 -29.71 -5.39 11.32
C ALA A 19 -29.66 -3.88 11.03
N GLY A 20 -29.53 -3.07 12.09
CA GLY A 20 -29.25 -1.65 11.97
C GLY A 20 -28.12 -1.51 10.98
N ALA A 21 -28.29 -0.69 9.96
CA ALA A 21 -27.26 -0.40 8.97
C ALA A 21 -25.94 -0.16 9.74
N ALA A 22 -25.09 -1.18 9.76
CA ALA A 22 -23.79 -1.06 10.43
C ALA A 22 -23.11 0.11 9.75
N ARG A 23 -23.01 1.24 10.45
CA ARG A 23 -22.33 2.42 9.92
C ARG A 23 -20.92 2.01 9.59
N ALA A 24 -20.52 2.23 8.35
CA ALA A 24 -19.14 2.01 7.96
C ALA A 24 -18.20 2.83 8.87
N ALA A 25 -17.20 2.19 9.44
CA ALA A 25 -16.26 2.86 10.33
C ALA A 25 -15.42 3.89 9.53
N SER A 26 -15.23 5.06 10.11
CA SER A 26 -14.57 6.20 9.48
C SER A 26 -13.07 6.21 9.77
N VAL A 27 -12.26 6.04 8.74
CA VAL A 27 -10.79 6.05 8.80
C VAL A 27 -10.29 7.34 8.18
N LEU A 28 -9.52 8.12 8.95
CA LEU A 28 -8.89 9.34 8.47
C LEU A 28 -7.39 9.13 8.27
N PHE A 29 -6.89 9.48 7.09
CA PHE A 29 -5.47 9.61 6.83
C PHE A 29 -5.06 11.09 6.83
N ILE A 30 -4.00 11.40 7.55
CA ILE A 30 -3.29 12.68 7.45
C ILE A 30 -2.04 12.43 6.61
N ALA A 31 -1.94 13.09 5.46
CA ALA A 31 -0.86 12.89 4.51
C ALA A 31 -0.09 14.19 4.23
N THR A 32 1.18 14.08 3.89
CA THR A 32 1.97 15.19 3.35
C THR A 32 1.82 15.25 1.82
N GLY A 33 2.12 16.42 1.24
CA GLY A 33 1.83 16.71 -0.18
C GLY A 33 2.56 15.85 -1.20
N ASN A 34 3.61 15.13 -0.78
CA ASN A 34 4.35 14.18 -1.60
C ASN A 34 3.66 12.81 -1.76
N VAL A 35 2.58 12.54 -1.03
CA VAL A 35 1.81 11.30 -1.16
C VAL A 35 0.75 11.46 -2.25
N PRO A 36 0.76 10.62 -3.31
CA PRO A 36 -0.16 10.76 -4.44
C PRO A 36 -1.64 10.61 -4.03
N GLN A 37 -2.51 11.50 -4.50
CA GLN A 37 -3.96 11.42 -4.25
C GLN A 37 -4.57 10.11 -4.76
N GLY A 38 -4.11 9.63 -5.92
CA GLY A 38 -4.57 8.38 -6.50
C GLY A 38 -4.40 7.17 -5.58
N LYS A 39 -3.41 7.17 -4.69
CA LYS A 39 -3.25 6.16 -3.66
C LYS A 39 -4.50 6.06 -2.77
N PHE A 40 -4.95 7.19 -2.21
CA PHE A 40 -6.10 7.20 -1.29
C PHE A 40 -7.42 6.87 -1.97
N HIS A 41 -7.57 7.18 -3.25
CA HIS A 41 -8.73 6.72 -4.03
C HIS A 41 -8.77 5.19 -4.08
N GLN A 42 -7.66 4.54 -4.38
CA GLN A 42 -7.57 3.07 -4.39
C GLN A 42 -7.72 2.48 -2.98
N LEU A 43 -7.15 3.12 -1.95
CA LEU A 43 -7.35 2.69 -0.56
C LEU A 43 -8.82 2.73 -0.15
N ALA A 44 -9.57 3.75 -0.57
CA ALA A 44 -11.00 3.84 -0.30
C ALA A 44 -11.80 2.71 -0.98
N GLU A 45 -11.41 2.33 -2.19
CA GLU A 45 -12.02 1.18 -2.88
C GLU A 45 -11.74 -0.15 -2.18
N ILE A 46 -10.50 -0.36 -1.72
CA ILE A 46 -10.09 -1.57 -0.99
C ILE A 46 -10.75 -1.63 0.40
N ALA A 47 -10.91 -0.49 1.07
CA ALA A 47 -11.51 -0.42 2.41
C ALA A 47 -13.02 -0.74 2.42
N ARG A 48 -13.74 -0.39 1.36
CA ARG A 48 -15.21 -0.49 1.28
C ARG A 48 -15.76 -1.90 1.56
N PRO A 49 -15.22 -3.00 0.99
CA PRO A 49 -15.67 -4.37 1.28
C PRO A 49 -15.50 -4.76 2.75
N HIS A 50 -14.61 -4.09 3.49
CA HIS A 50 -14.37 -4.32 4.92
C HIS A 50 -15.27 -3.45 5.83
N GLY A 51 -16.26 -2.75 5.26
CA GLY A 51 -17.15 -1.87 6.03
C GLY A 51 -16.46 -0.60 6.54
N LEU A 52 -15.39 -0.15 5.87
CA LEU A 52 -14.64 1.05 6.22
C LEU A 52 -14.81 2.14 5.16
N THR A 53 -14.85 3.39 5.60
CA THR A 53 -14.76 4.57 4.73
C THR A 53 -13.43 5.27 4.97
N VAL A 54 -12.75 5.64 3.90
CA VAL A 54 -11.45 6.32 3.94
C VAL A 54 -11.62 7.77 3.53
N GLU A 55 -11.11 8.67 4.37
CA GLU A 55 -10.94 10.09 4.07
C GLU A 55 -9.45 10.44 4.18
N VAL A 56 -8.97 11.31 3.33
CA VAL A 56 -7.62 11.89 3.44
C VAL A 56 -7.71 13.38 3.65
N ARG A 57 -6.85 13.90 4.51
CA ARG A 57 -6.57 15.33 4.67
C ARG A 57 -5.08 15.57 4.47
N TYR A 58 -4.77 16.43 3.53
CA TYR A 58 -3.38 16.83 3.31
C TYR A 58 -2.99 17.93 4.30
N LEU A 59 -1.82 17.80 4.90
CA LEU A 59 -1.34 18.68 5.93
C LEU A 59 -1.34 20.16 5.49
N ASN A 60 -0.96 20.42 4.25
CA ASN A 60 -0.95 21.76 3.66
C ASN A 60 -2.34 22.34 3.37
N SER A 61 -3.39 21.50 3.33
CA SER A 61 -4.78 21.94 3.15
C SER A 61 -5.52 22.19 4.46
N LEU A 62 -4.91 21.86 5.59
CA LEU A 62 -5.51 22.09 6.90
C LEU A 62 -5.41 23.57 7.32
N PRO A 63 -6.43 24.13 8.03
CA PRO A 63 -6.35 25.46 8.63
C PRO A 63 -5.13 25.61 9.54
N ALA A 64 -4.66 26.84 9.71
CA ALA A 64 -3.49 27.13 10.56
C ALA A 64 -3.70 26.76 12.04
N ASP A 65 -4.93 26.85 12.50
CA ASP A 65 -5.37 26.71 13.90
C ASP A 65 -6.19 25.43 14.13
N VAL A 66 -5.88 24.35 13.41
CA VAL A 66 -6.59 23.08 13.56
C VAL A 66 -6.50 22.55 14.99
N ASP A 67 -7.65 22.15 15.54
CA ASP A 67 -7.80 21.63 16.89
C ASP A 67 -8.29 20.17 16.91
N ALA A 68 -8.62 19.66 18.11
CA ALA A 68 -9.10 18.31 18.32
C ALA A 68 -10.43 17.98 17.59
N GLY A 69 -11.15 18.99 17.08
CA GLY A 69 -12.33 18.80 16.26
C GLY A 69 -12.06 18.00 14.97
N LEU A 70 -10.79 18.01 14.51
CA LEU A 70 -10.34 17.20 13.36
C LEU A 70 -10.64 15.69 13.54
N TRP A 71 -10.59 15.21 14.78
CA TRP A 71 -10.77 13.78 15.10
C TRP A 71 -12.21 13.37 15.33
N ARG A 72 -13.15 14.33 15.34
CA ARG A 72 -14.54 14.05 15.68
C ARG A 72 -15.17 13.06 14.69
N GLY A 73 -15.73 12.00 15.24
CA GLY A 73 -16.41 10.95 14.46
C GLY A 73 -15.46 10.07 13.66
N ARG A 74 -14.18 10.03 13.99
CA ARG A 74 -13.19 9.12 13.41
C ARG A 74 -13.05 7.89 14.28
N ASP A 75 -13.15 6.72 13.65
CA ASP A 75 -12.97 5.43 14.32
C ASP A 75 -11.51 4.99 14.32
N ALA A 76 -10.70 5.49 13.37
CA ALA A 76 -9.25 5.35 13.35
C ALA A 76 -8.57 6.50 12.61
N VAL A 77 -7.32 6.81 12.97
CA VAL A 77 -6.50 7.87 12.34
C VAL A 77 -5.10 7.36 12.02
N PHE A 78 -4.65 7.60 10.79
CA PHE A 78 -3.32 7.19 10.34
C PHE A 78 -2.54 8.37 9.77
N PHE A 79 -1.24 8.41 10.06
CA PHE A 79 -0.34 9.47 9.59
C PHE A 79 0.57 8.91 8.51
N ASP A 80 0.34 9.34 7.26
CA ASP A 80 1.14 8.97 6.09
C ASP A 80 2.12 10.10 5.76
N SER A 81 3.23 10.14 6.50
CA SER A 81 4.27 11.15 6.33
C SER A 81 5.65 10.66 6.73
N TYR A 82 6.65 10.91 5.88
CA TYR A 82 8.07 10.79 6.25
C TYR A 82 8.54 11.94 7.16
N GLN A 83 7.84 13.08 7.11
CA GLN A 83 8.16 14.31 7.87
C GLN A 83 7.33 14.36 9.15
N GLN A 84 7.55 13.41 10.05
CA GLN A 84 6.75 13.29 11.27
C GLN A 84 6.80 14.55 12.15
N ASP A 85 7.96 15.21 12.22
CA ASP A 85 8.11 16.41 13.05
C ASP A 85 7.27 17.56 12.50
N GLU A 86 7.24 17.78 11.19
CA GLU A 86 6.36 18.77 10.55
C GLU A 86 4.88 18.51 10.85
N VAL A 87 4.47 17.23 10.79
CA VAL A 87 3.09 16.86 11.12
C VAL A 87 2.79 17.12 12.60
N ARG A 88 3.72 16.81 13.51
CA ARG A 88 3.56 17.05 14.96
C ARG A 88 3.45 18.54 15.27
N ASP A 89 4.31 19.35 14.69
CA ASP A 89 4.31 20.80 14.88
C ASP A 89 3.00 21.42 14.36
N ARG A 90 2.57 20.98 13.18
CA ARG A 90 1.34 21.48 12.55
C ARG A 90 0.08 21.09 13.31
N LEU A 91 0.07 19.92 13.95
CA LEU A 91 -1.07 19.35 14.67
C LEU A 91 -0.92 19.45 16.19
N VAL A 92 0.00 20.26 16.70
CA VAL A 92 0.32 20.37 18.13
C VAL A 92 -0.90 20.60 19.03
N ARG A 93 -1.92 21.33 18.55
CA ARG A 93 -3.17 21.59 19.29
C ARG A 93 -4.18 20.44 19.14
N ALA A 94 -4.14 19.72 18.03
CA ALA A 94 -5.08 18.66 17.74
C ALA A 94 -4.69 17.32 18.37
N LEU A 95 -3.39 16.99 18.35
CA LEU A 95 -2.87 15.69 18.81
C LEU A 95 -3.25 15.30 20.23
N PRO A 96 -3.25 16.21 21.24
CA PRO A 96 -3.66 15.83 22.61
C PRO A 96 -5.10 15.31 22.72
N GLY A 97 -5.98 15.67 21.80
CA GLY A 97 -7.37 15.22 21.75
C GLY A 97 -7.61 13.97 20.92
N LEU A 98 -6.57 13.35 20.38
CA LEU A 98 -6.69 12.13 19.56
C LEU A 98 -6.84 10.88 20.44
N ALA A 99 -8.09 10.47 20.67
CA ALA A 99 -8.43 9.27 21.44
C ALA A 99 -8.67 8.02 20.56
N ALA A 100 -8.95 8.20 19.28
CA ALA A 100 -9.18 7.07 18.37
C ALA A 100 -7.90 6.24 18.16
N PRO A 101 -8.02 4.92 17.90
CA PRO A 101 -6.92 4.07 17.43
C PRO A 101 -6.12 4.77 16.32
N ASN A 102 -4.80 4.88 16.51
CA ASN A 102 -3.98 5.61 15.56
C ASN A 102 -2.58 5.03 15.41
N ALA A 103 -1.95 5.24 14.24
CA ALA A 103 -0.56 4.88 14.01
C ALA A 103 0.11 5.80 12.99
N TRP A 104 1.44 5.96 13.17
CA TRP A 104 2.34 6.60 12.21
C TRP A 104 2.89 5.52 11.29
N LEU A 105 2.56 5.60 10.01
CA LEU A 105 2.71 4.51 9.05
C LEU A 105 4.08 4.42 8.39
N TYR A 106 4.90 5.45 8.52
CA TYR A 106 6.31 5.43 8.11
C TYR A 106 7.20 5.40 9.34
N ASP A 107 8.18 4.53 9.32
CA ASP A 107 8.68 3.89 10.48
C ASP A 107 10.13 4.12 10.83
N GLN A 108 10.70 5.22 10.53
CA GLN A 108 11.96 5.53 11.21
C GLN A 108 11.73 5.69 12.73
N ARG A 109 10.50 5.97 13.12
CA ARG A 109 10.04 6.08 14.52
C ARG A 109 8.58 5.62 14.59
N PRO A 110 8.31 4.31 14.56
CA PRO A 110 6.94 3.83 14.64
C PRO A 110 6.30 4.29 15.94
N ALA A 111 5.08 4.80 15.84
CA ALA A 111 4.31 5.24 17.00
C ALA A 111 2.85 4.91 16.79
N TRP A 112 2.15 4.59 17.87
CA TRP A 112 0.72 4.30 17.89
C TRP A 112 0.09 4.75 19.20
N GLY A 113 -1.25 4.82 19.21
CA GLY A 113 -2.01 5.28 20.36
C GLY A 113 -3.49 4.95 20.25
N GLY A 114 -4.31 5.59 21.09
CA GLY A 114 -5.75 5.41 21.06
C GLY A 114 -6.21 4.00 21.42
N GLY A 115 -5.46 3.28 22.27
CA GLY A 115 -5.78 1.91 22.65
C GLY A 115 -5.48 0.85 21.57
N LEU A 116 -4.78 1.21 20.50
CA LEU A 116 -4.37 0.25 19.48
C LEU A 116 -3.31 -0.71 20.06
N PRO A 117 -3.54 -2.03 20.12
CA PRO A 117 -2.57 -2.98 20.65
C PRO A 117 -1.29 -2.99 19.81
N GLU A 118 -0.12 -3.11 20.46
CA GLU A 118 1.19 -3.06 19.79
C GLU A 118 1.30 -4.05 18.63
N ALA A 119 0.90 -5.31 18.83
CA ALA A 119 0.99 -6.33 17.77
C ALA A 119 0.16 -5.94 16.53
N VAL A 120 -1.04 -5.37 16.74
CA VAL A 120 -1.90 -4.90 15.66
C VAL A 120 -1.29 -3.67 14.99
N ALA A 121 -0.79 -2.71 15.77
CA ALA A 121 -0.15 -1.51 15.24
C ALA A 121 1.05 -1.85 14.33
N ARG A 122 1.94 -2.73 14.80
CA ARG A 122 3.09 -3.20 14.01
C ARG A 122 2.64 -3.89 12.72
N ARG A 123 1.66 -4.78 12.80
CA ARG A 123 1.10 -5.46 11.63
C ARG A 123 0.52 -4.47 10.61
N LEU A 124 -0.23 -3.46 11.07
CA LEU A 124 -0.78 -2.41 10.20
C LEU A 124 0.35 -1.58 9.55
N ILE A 125 1.37 -1.21 10.31
CA ILE A 125 2.53 -0.48 9.80
C ILE A 125 3.28 -1.31 8.75
N ASP A 126 3.52 -2.60 8.99
CA ASP A 126 4.22 -3.49 8.06
C ASP A 126 3.46 -3.66 6.73
N TYR A 127 2.14 -3.84 6.78
CA TYR A 127 1.31 -3.84 5.57
C TYR A 127 1.46 -2.54 4.78
N TYR A 128 1.35 -1.42 5.50
CA TYR A 128 1.35 -0.11 4.84
C TYR A 128 2.70 0.27 4.26
N ALA A 129 3.78 0.01 4.98
CA ALA A 129 5.16 0.26 4.55
C ALA A 129 5.54 -0.59 3.33
N SER A 130 5.06 -1.83 3.26
CA SER A 130 5.28 -2.71 2.12
C SER A 130 4.43 -2.30 0.93
N GLY A 131 3.18 -1.87 1.16
CA GLY A 131 2.27 -1.38 0.14
C GLY A 131 1.79 -2.46 -0.83
N GLY A 132 1.11 -2.02 -1.90
CA GLY A 132 0.49 -2.90 -2.88
C GLY A 132 -0.88 -3.44 -2.43
N ARG A 133 -1.71 -3.85 -3.40
CA ARG A 133 -3.11 -4.22 -3.16
C ARG A 133 -3.29 -5.26 -2.07
N GLN A 134 -2.53 -6.37 -2.14
CA GLN A 134 -2.65 -7.47 -1.17
C GLN A 134 -2.37 -7.02 0.27
N ASN A 135 -1.35 -6.18 0.46
CA ASN A 135 -1.04 -5.64 1.78
C ASN A 135 -2.11 -4.67 2.27
N TYR A 136 -2.66 -3.83 1.39
CA TYR A 136 -3.75 -2.94 1.79
C TYR A 136 -5.06 -3.69 2.09
N GLU A 137 -5.36 -4.78 1.39
CA GLU A 137 -6.45 -5.68 1.75
C GLU A 137 -6.23 -6.26 3.15
N GLY A 138 -5.02 -6.73 3.46
CA GLY A 138 -4.62 -7.19 4.79
C GLY A 138 -4.72 -6.10 5.86
N PHE A 139 -4.27 -4.88 5.53
CA PHE A 139 -4.38 -3.71 6.41
C PHE A 139 -5.84 -3.44 6.82
N PHE A 140 -6.74 -3.34 5.83
CA PHE A 140 -8.13 -3.01 6.13
C PHE A 140 -8.89 -4.18 6.77
N ALA A 141 -8.61 -5.43 6.42
CA ALA A 141 -9.17 -6.60 7.10
C ALA A 141 -8.76 -6.62 8.58
N THR A 142 -7.48 -6.41 8.88
CA THR A 142 -6.94 -6.34 10.24
C THR A 142 -7.54 -5.19 11.03
N LEU A 143 -7.63 -4.00 10.43
CA LEU A 143 -8.22 -2.82 11.06
C LEU A 143 -9.71 -3.03 11.35
N ALA A 144 -10.48 -3.53 10.38
CA ALA A 144 -11.91 -3.78 10.55
C ALA A 144 -12.16 -4.78 11.69
N ALA A 145 -11.40 -5.87 11.76
CA ALA A 145 -11.49 -6.84 12.86
C ALA A 145 -11.15 -6.21 14.21
N GLN A 146 -10.11 -5.35 14.27
CA GLN A 146 -9.74 -4.62 15.48
C GLN A 146 -10.86 -3.69 15.95
N LEU A 147 -11.45 -2.91 15.05
CA LEU A 147 -12.54 -1.96 15.39
C LEU A 147 -13.81 -2.69 15.80
N ALA A 148 -14.06 -3.88 15.29
CA ALA A 148 -15.17 -4.74 15.69
C ALA A 148 -14.92 -5.53 16.98
N GLY A 149 -13.76 -5.40 17.63
CA GLY A 149 -13.38 -6.16 18.82
C GLY A 149 -13.11 -7.65 18.54
N GLY A 150 -12.83 -8.00 17.28
CA GLY A 150 -12.51 -9.36 16.85
C GLY A 150 -11.01 -9.70 16.93
N ASN A 151 -10.63 -10.88 16.42
CA ASN A 151 -9.22 -11.29 16.34
C ASN A 151 -8.53 -10.66 15.12
N ALA A 152 -7.98 -9.46 15.31
CA ALA A 152 -7.31 -8.71 14.27
C ALA A 152 -6.12 -9.46 13.64
N MET A 153 -5.37 -10.23 14.45
CA MET A 153 -4.17 -10.93 13.98
C MET A 153 -4.49 -12.14 13.09
N ALA A 154 -5.70 -12.69 13.18
CA ALA A 154 -6.17 -13.79 12.33
C ALA A 154 -6.98 -13.32 11.13
N ALA A 155 -7.25 -12.01 11.00
CA ALA A 155 -8.13 -11.47 9.97
C ALA A 155 -7.51 -11.48 8.56
N ALA A 156 -6.18 -11.51 8.47
CA ALA A 156 -5.46 -11.52 7.21
C ALA A 156 -4.11 -12.25 7.33
N PRO A 157 -3.53 -12.73 6.20
CA PRO A 157 -2.20 -13.35 6.18
C PRO A 157 -1.11 -12.35 6.59
N GLU A 158 0.12 -12.84 6.79
CA GLU A 158 1.27 -11.99 7.05
C GLU A 158 1.53 -11.00 5.89
N PRO A 159 2.11 -9.81 6.18
CA PRO A 159 2.48 -8.86 5.15
C PRO A 159 3.45 -9.45 4.13
N VAL A 160 3.21 -9.16 2.86
CA VAL A 160 4.16 -9.48 1.78
C VAL A 160 5.21 -8.38 1.72
N VAL A 161 6.43 -8.72 2.11
CA VAL A 161 7.55 -7.76 2.07
C VAL A 161 8.23 -7.81 0.71
N PHE A 162 8.28 -6.68 0.01
CA PHE A 162 9.02 -6.58 -1.24
C PHE A 162 10.52 -6.58 -0.97
N PRO A 163 11.33 -7.22 -1.83
CA PRO A 163 12.78 -7.14 -1.73
C PRO A 163 13.26 -5.70 -1.88
N LYS A 164 14.37 -5.33 -1.22
CA LYS A 164 14.94 -3.97 -1.34
C LYS A 164 15.36 -3.61 -2.76
N THR A 165 15.74 -4.59 -3.56
CA THR A 165 16.04 -4.47 -4.99
C THR A 165 15.24 -5.54 -5.71
N GLY A 166 14.53 -5.17 -6.77
CA GLY A 166 13.69 -6.13 -7.48
C GLY A 166 13.33 -5.68 -8.89
N VAL A 167 12.81 -6.62 -9.64
CA VAL A 167 12.21 -6.42 -10.95
C VAL A 167 10.70 -6.44 -10.79
N TYR A 168 10.06 -5.44 -11.32
CA TYR A 168 8.59 -5.32 -11.35
C TYR A 168 8.05 -5.81 -12.69
N HIS A 169 6.90 -6.47 -12.69
CA HIS A 169 6.12 -6.68 -13.90
C HIS A 169 4.66 -6.99 -13.55
N PRO A 170 3.65 -6.40 -14.22
CA PRO A 170 2.24 -6.60 -13.89
C PRO A 170 1.77 -8.06 -14.05
N ARG A 171 2.46 -8.88 -14.85
CA ARG A 171 2.18 -10.31 -15.04
C ARG A 171 2.93 -11.25 -14.10
N LEU A 172 3.77 -10.75 -13.20
CA LEU A 172 4.44 -11.59 -12.20
C LEU A 172 3.48 -11.94 -11.06
N PRO A 173 3.46 -13.19 -10.58
CA PRO A 173 2.84 -13.51 -9.32
C PRO A 173 3.47 -12.66 -8.20
N GLY A 174 2.63 -11.87 -7.50
CA GLY A 174 3.12 -10.93 -6.48
C GLY A 174 3.81 -9.67 -7.03
N LEU A 175 3.73 -9.41 -8.35
CA LEU A 175 4.21 -8.21 -9.04
C LEU A 175 5.74 -8.02 -9.08
N VAL A 176 6.49 -8.63 -8.17
CA VAL A 176 7.93 -8.37 -7.99
C VAL A 176 8.72 -9.67 -7.85
N THR A 177 9.95 -9.68 -8.35
CA THR A 177 10.94 -10.74 -8.11
C THR A 177 12.32 -10.12 -7.88
N ALA A 178 13.13 -10.75 -7.01
CA ALA A 178 14.53 -10.37 -6.84
C ALA A 178 15.44 -11.03 -7.90
N ASP A 179 14.99 -12.09 -8.56
CA ASP A 179 15.79 -12.86 -9.52
C ASP A 179 15.65 -12.32 -10.95
N VAL A 180 16.58 -11.46 -11.32
CA VAL A 180 16.66 -10.83 -12.66
C VAL A 180 16.85 -11.88 -13.77
N HIS A 181 17.67 -12.90 -13.53
CA HIS A 181 17.95 -13.92 -14.56
C HIS A 181 16.74 -14.79 -14.81
N THR A 182 16.06 -15.25 -13.77
CA THR A 182 14.81 -16.01 -13.92
C THR A 182 13.73 -15.15 -14.58
N TYR A 183 13.67 -13.86 -14.28
CA TYR A 183 12.76 -12.94 -14.94
C TYR A 183 13.04 -12.86 -16.45
N LEU A 184 14.30 -12.60 -16.85
CA LEU A 184 14.68 -12.51 -18.27
C LEU A 184 14.43 -13.83 -19.03
N ARG A 185 14.73 -14.98 -18.43
CA ARG A 185 14.38 -16.27 -19.04
C ARG A 185 12.88 -16.44 -19.28
N ARG A 186 12.02 -15.96 -18.37
CA ARG A 186 10.56 -15.94 -18.59
C ARG A 186 10.13 -15.03 -19.73
N GLN A 187 10.89 -13.98 -20.01
CA GLN A 187 10.72 -13.09 -21.18
C GLN A 187 11.28 -13.72 -22.49
N GLY A 188 11.80 -14.93 -22.40
CA GLY A 188 12.41 -15.61 -23.55
C GLY A 188 13.79 -15.02 -23.93
N VAL A 189 14.50 -14.46 -22.95
CA VAL A 189 15.82 -13.85 -23.15
C VAL A 189 16.88 -14.55 -22.32
N ASP A 190 17.91 -15.05 -23.00
CA ASP A 190 19.18 -15.37 -22.38
C ASP A 190 20.14 -14.18 -22.60
N PRO A 191 20.54 -13.45 -21.55
CA PRO A 191 21.40 -12.30 -21.68
C PRO A 191 22.76 -12.56 -22.33
N ALA A 192 23.24 -13.81 -22.26
CA ALA A 192 24.52 -14.23 -22.84
C ALA A 192 24.42 -14.72 -24.30
N ALA A 193 23.21 -14.95 -24.81
CA ALA A 193 23.02 -15.50 -26.13
C ALA A 193 23.32 -14.46 -27.24
N PRO A 194 24.09 -14.82 -28.28
CA PRO A 194 24.27 -13.99 -29.45
C PRO A 194 22.91 -13.71 -30.14
N GLY A 195 22.71 -12.47 -30.60
CA GLY A 195 21.47 -12.09 -31.31
C GLY A 195 20.20 -12.14 -30.46
N ARG A 196 20.30 -12.11 -29.14
CA ARG A 196 19.16 -12.00 -28.23
C ARG A 196 18.29 -10.77 -28.52
N LYS A 197 17.06 -10.79 -28.09
CA LYS A 197 16.22 -9.58 -28.08
C LYS A 197 16.91 -8.45 -27.32
N PRO A 198 16.79 -7.20 -27.80
CA PRO A 198 17.23 -6.05 -26.99
C PRO A 198 16.55 -6.02 -25.63
N ILE A 199 17.29 -5.62 -24.60
CA ILE A 199 16.78 -5.45 -23.25
C ILE A 199 16.72 -3.96 -22.94
N VAL A 200 15.51 -3.45 -22.66
CA VAL A 200 15.28 -2.07 -22.24
C VAL A 200 15.03 -2.07 -20.75
N ALA A 201 16.01 -1.60 -19.99
CA ALA A 201 15.87 -1.40 -18.54
C ALA A 201 15.06 -0.13 -18.28
N ILE A 202 14.14 -0.21 -17.32
CA ILE A 202 13.32 0.92 -16.86
C ILE A 202 13.53 1.03 -15.36
N SER A 203 14.28 2.05 -14.91
CA SER A 203 14.42 2.28 -13.48
C SER A 203 13.19 2.97 -12.94
N LEU A 204 12.68 2.54 -11.81
CA LEU A 204 11.50 3.10 -11.16
C LEU A 204 11.68 3.20 -9.65
N HIS A 205 10.93 4.09 -9.02
CA HIS A 205 10.88 4.17 -7.58
C HIS A 205 9.90 3.12 -7.02
N GLN A 206 10.32 2.34 -6.01
CA GLN A 206 9.49 1.30 -5.38
C GLN A 206 8.12 1.84 -4.91
N GLN A 207 8.06 3.11 -4.56
CA GLN A 207 6.82 3.77 -4.12
C GLN A 207 5.69 3.67 -5.16
N TYR A 208 5.99 3.64 -6.47
CA TYR A 208 4.94 3.47 -7.49
C TYR A 208 4.22 2.12 -7.35
N ILE A 209 4.98 1.05 -7.05
CA ILE A 209 4.42 -0.28 -6.80
C ILE A 209 3.64 -0.27 -5.48
N GLY A 210 4.26 0.22 -4.41
CA GLY A 210 3.66 0.30 -3.08
C GLY A 210 2.38 1.13 -3.05
N SER A 211 2.31 2.24 -3.80
CA SER A 211 1.12 3.10 -3.88
C SER A 211 0.14 2.69 -4.98
N MET A 212 0.41 1.59 -5.69
CA MET A 212 -0.42 1.09 -6.82
C MET A 212 -0.57 2.11 -7.98
N GLN A 213 0.44 2.97 -8.17
CA GLN A 213 0.47 4.00 -9.22
C GLN A 213 1.37 3.57 -10.39
N THR A 214 1.14 2.35 -10.92
CA THR A 214 2.02 1.73 -11.92
C THR A 214 1.55 1.90 -13.37
N ALA A 215 0.40 2.50 -13.63
CA ALA A 215 -0.21 2.53 -14.96
C ALA A 215 0.71 3.05 -16.05
N PHE A 216 1.50 4.11 -15.79
CA PHE A 216 2.45 4.65 -16.77
C PHE A 216 3.65 3.71 -17.00
N ILE A 217 4.08 2.97 -15.98
CA ILE A 217 5.13 1.96 -16.08
C ILE A 217 4.63 0.77 -16.89
N ASP A 218 3.39 0.35 -16.64
CA ASP A 218 2.75 -0.76 -17.33
C ASP A 218 2.59 -0.45 -18.84
N ASP A 219 2.25 0.80 -19.17
CA ASP A 219 2.21 1.27 -20.57
C ASP A 219 3.61 1.27 -21.22
N MET A 220 4.64 1.73 -20.51
CA MET A 220 6.02 1.67 -21.01
C MET A 220 6.47 0.24 -21.26
N ILE A 221 6.21 -0.69 -20.31
CA ILE A 221 6.49 -2.12 -20.47
C ILE A 221 5.81 -2.66 -21.74
N ALA A 222 4.51 -2.40 -21.88
CA ALA A 222 3.74 -2.88 -23.02
C ALA A 222 4.28 -2.36 -24.35
N ARG A 223 4.70 -1.10 -24.42
CA ARG A 223 5.30 -0.51 -25.64
C ARG A 223 6.66 -1.10 -25.98
N VAL A 224 7.52 -1.31 -24.98
CA VAL A 224 8.82 -1.95 -25.17
C VAL A 224 8.64 -3.38 -25.72
N GLU A 225 7.73 -4.15 -25.12
CA GLU A 225 7.46 -5.53 -25.53
C GLU A 225 6.81 -5.60 -26.91
N ALA A 226 5.88 -4.69 -27.23
CA ALA A 226 5.27 -4.59 -28.55
C ALA A 226 6.30 -4.23 -29.64
N GLY A 227 7.36 -3.51 -29.27
CA GLY A 227 8.50 -3.20 -30.14
C GLY A 227 9.48 -4.36 -30.33
N GLY A 228 9.21 -5.54 -29.74
CA GLY A 228 10.06 -6.74 -29.88
C GLY A 228 11.25 -6.79 -28.93
N ALA A 229 11.37 -5.86 -28.00
CA ALA A 229 12.40 -5.87 -26.96
C ALA A 229 11.88 -6.54 -25.69
N ALA A 230 12.78 -6.90 -24.75
CA ALA A 230 12.42 -7.32 -23.42
C ALA A 230 12.45 -6.10 -22.47
N ALA A 231 11.36 -5.86 -21.76
CA ALA A 231 11.36 -4.85 -20.72
C ALA A 231 11.98 -5.41 -19.43
N LEU A 232 12.86 -4.62 -18.80
CA LEU A 232 13.47 -4.93 -17.50
C LEU A 232 13.17 -3.77 -16.53
N PRO A 233 11.93 -3.66 -16.03
CA PRO A 233 11.58 -2.64 -15.06
C PRO A 233 12.10 -3.04 -13.69
N PHE A 234 12.89 -2.18 -13.06
CA PHE A 234 13.55 -2.49 -11.79
C PHE A 234 13.58 -1.30 -10.84
N TYR A 235 13.72 -1.61 -9.56
CA TYR A 235 13.93 -0.61 -8.51
C TYR A 235 15.06 -1.02 -7.58
N THR A 236 15.69 -0.02 -6.95
CA THR A 236 16.74 -0.18 -5.94
C THR A 236 16.60 0.91 -4.88
N PRO A 237 17.10 0.70 -3.64
CA PRO A 237 17.07 1.74 -2.60
C PRO A 237 17.90 2.97 -2.95
N MET A 238 18.88 2.80 -3.82
CA MET A 238 19.80 3.86 -4.26
C MET A 238 19.58 4.11 -5.76
N MET A 239 18.84 5.15 -6.07
CA MET A 239 18.70 5.62 -7.44
C MET A 239 20.04 6.21 -7.89
N GLY A 240 20.57 5.69 -8.99
CA GLY A 240 21.86 6.11 -9.57
C GLY A 240 22.84 4.96 -9.77
N GLY A 241 24.07 5.27 -10.23
CA GLY A 241 25.01 4.30 -10.77
C GLY A 241 25.28 3.08 -9.87
N GLY A 242 25.53 3.29 -8.58
CA GLY A 242 25.82 2.19 -7.65
C GLY A 242 24.62 1.26 -7.40
N GLY A 243 23.38 1.80 -7.41
CA GLY A 243 22.17 1.02 -7.29
C GLY A 243 21.84 0.26 -8.57
N PHE A 244 21.99 0.91 -9.71
CA PHE A 244 21.73 0.32 -11.03
C PHE A 244 22.68 -0.84 -11.33
N ALA A 245 23.96 -0.73 -10.99
CA ALA A 245 24.93 -1.80 -11.17
C ALA A 245 24.51 -3.11 -10.49
N LYS A 246 23.85 -3.06 -9.33
CA LYS A 246 23.37 -4.26 -8.63
C LYS A 246 22.36 -5.07 -9.44
N VAL A 247 21.60 -4.41 -10.29
CA VAL A 247 20.59 -5.06 -11.14
C VAL A 247 21.14 -5.34 -12.53
N LEU A 248 21.84 -4.35 -13.13
CA LEU A 248 22.25 -4.40 -14.52
C LEU A 248 23.60 -5.12 -14.72
N GLN A 249 24.40 -5.29 -13.66
CA GLN A 249 25.67 -6.02 -13.66
C GLN A 249 25.74 -7.00 -12.47
N PRO A 250 24.83 -8.00 -12.40
CA PRO A 250 24.75 -8.88 -11.22
C PRO A 250 26.02 -9.71 -11.00
N GLY A 251 26.87 -9.87 -12.02
CA GLY A 251 28.19 -10.50 -11.91
C GLY A 251 29.28 -9.59 -11.33
N GLY A 252 28.98 -8.33 -11.06
CA GLY A 252 29.91 -7.35 -10.51
C GLY A 252 30.65 -6.50 -11.54
N PRO A 253 31.56 -5.61 -11.08
CA PRO A 253 32.31 -4.71 -11.95
C PRO A 253 33.10 -5.46 -13.04
N GLY A 254 33.05 -4.96 -14.27
CA GLY A 254 33.74 -5.55 -15.43
C GLY A 254 32.93 -6.65 -16.14
N GLN A 255 31.80 -7.09 -15.57
CA GLN A 255 30.89 -8.00 -16.28
C GLN A 255 30.01 -7.24 -17.28
N PRO A 256 29.51 -7.90 -18.33
CA PRO A 256 28.60 -7.27 -19.29
C PRO A 256 27.36 -6.70 -18.61
N VAL A 257 26.93 -5.53 -19.09
CA VAL A 257 25.64 -4.92 -18.69
C VAL A 257 24.52 -5.72 -19.33
N LEU A 258 23.49 -6.07 -18.56
CA LEU A 258 22.35 -6.84 -19.04
C LEU A 258 21.50 -6.04 -20.06
N ALA A 259 21.41 -4.75 -19.89
CA ALA A 259 20.54 -3.88 -20.70
C ALA A 259 21.28 -3.19 -21.83
N ASP A 260 20.61 -3.04 -22.97
CA ASP A 260 21.09 -2.28 -24.13
C ASP A 260 20.69 -0.80 -24.04
N VAL A 261 19.59 -0.51 -23.35
CA VAL A 261 19.04 0.85 -23.13
C VAL A 261 18.56 0.96 -21.68
N LEU A 262 18.77 2.12 -21.07
CA LEU A 262 18.22 2.48 -19.77
C LEU A 262 17.30 3.70 -19.88
N ILE A 263 16.04 3.54 -19.45
CA ILE A 263 15.08 4.61 -19.23
C ILE A 263 15.04 4.89 -17.73
N ASN A 264 15.28 6.11 -17.33
CA ASN A 264 15.20 6.54 -15.93
C ASN A 264 13.93 7.37 -15.72
N THR A 265 13.07 6.96 -14.75
CA THR A 265 11.79 7.62 -14.44
C THR A 265 11.80 8.34 -13.11
#